data_0e9ce3b2ccfe0235d18b131965624761
#
_entry.id   0e9ce3b2ccfe0235d18b131965624761
#
_cell.length_a   1.000
_cell.length_b   1.000
_cell.length_c   1.000
_cell.angle_alpha   90.00
_cell.angle_beta   90.00
_cell.angle_gamma   90.00
#
_symmetry.space_group_name_H-M   'P 1'
#
loop_
_entity.id
_entity.type
_entity.pdbx_description
1 polymer ?
#
loop_
_entity_poly.entity_id
_entity_poly.type
_entity_poly.pdbx_seq_one_letter_code
_entity_poly.pdbx_strand_id
1 'polypeptide(L)'
;RPIPLYINGQPNHANVASFVALTKDTVIIEDAYETNHFDFSGTRVFDQSHHYRSRSIMAVPLLNHDQQVIGVMQLINARNAQGQLHTFSVEDQATVEAMAKFAAITLDNHKLVDSHKNLLDAFIKSLAQIIDVRSPHTSAHCQRIPVLTELIAGAACAQQSGYFKDFDLDQDGWYELHVAAWLHDCGKLATS
;
A
#
# COMPACT_ATOMS: atom_id res chain seq x y z
N ARG A 1 -12.15 8.05 3.58
CA ARG A 1 -12.50 7.25 4.78
C ARG A 1 -12.54 5.79 4.41
N PRO A 2 -12.09 4.87 5.27
CA PRO A 2 -12.23 3.44 5.01
C PRO A 2 -13.73 3.07 4.92
N ILE A 3 -14.05 2.21 3.95
CA ILE A 3 -15.41 1.70 3.76
C ILE A 3 -15.56 0.43 4.60
N PRO A 4 -16.51 0.38 5.57
CA PRO A 4 -16.67 -0.81 6.39
C PRO A 4 -17.33 -1.93 5.60
N LEU A 5 -16.80 -3.15 5.71
CA LEU A 5 -17.40 -4.35 5.13
C LEU A 5 -18.64 -4.81 5.90
N TYR A 6 -18.71 -4.51 7.19
CA TYR A 6 -19.82 -4.84 8.07
C TYR A 6 -20.28 -3.61 8.82
N ILE A 7 -21.61 -3.46 8.94
CA ILE A 7 -22.26 -2.40 9.74
C ILE A 7 -23.17 -3.10 10.76
N ASN A 8 -22.94 -2.83 12.07
CA ASN A 8 -23.69 -3.47 13.16
C ASN A 8 -23.72 -5.02 13.08
N GLY A 9 -22.60 -5.61 12.61
CA GLY A 9 -22.48 -7.08 12.46
C GLY A 9 -23.15 -7.67 11.21
N GLN A 10 -23.81 -6.84 10.39
CA GLN A 10 -24.41 -7.26 9.11
C GLN A 10 -23.51 -6.88 7.92
N PRO A 11 -23.44 -7.71 6.85
CA PRO A 11 -22.71 -7.38 5.63
C PRO A 11 -23.19 -6.07 5.01
N ASN A 12 -22.28 -5.21 4.65
CA ASN A 12 -22.60 -3.93 4.02
C ASN A 12 -22.79 -4.09 2.51
N HIS A 13 -23.97 -4.55 2.13
CA HIS A 13 -24.33 -4.72 0.72
C HIS A 13 -24.81 -3.41 0.06
N ALA A 14 -25.02 -2.36 0.82
CA ALA A 14 -25.45 -1.07 0.27
C ALA A 14 -24.32 -0.32 -0.47
N ASN A 15 -23.05 -0.60 -0.13
CA ASN A 15 -21.92 -0.01 -0.82
C ASN A 15 -21.33 -0.98 -1.85
N VAL A 16 -21.13 -0.53 -3.10
CA VAL A 16 -20.64 -1.34 -4.23
C VAL A 16 -19.30 -2.02 -3.91
N ALA A 17 -18.33 -1.27 -3.37
CA ALA A 17 -17.01 -1.84 -3.05
C ALA A 17 -17.09 -2.90 -1.95
N SER A 18 -17.91 -2.68 -0.91
CA SER A 18 -18.14 -3.67 0.14
C SER A 18 -18.86 -4.90 -0.41
N PHE A 19 -19.85 -4.72 -1.26
CA PHE A 19 -20.57 -5.82 -1.90
C PHE A 19 -19.60 -6.70 -2.72
N VAL A 20 -18.82 -6.10 -3.63
CA VAL A 20 -17.81 -6.79 -4.44
C VAL A 20 -16.76 -7.49 -3.57
N ALA A 21 -16.32 -6.84 -2.48
CA ALA A 21 -15.36 -7.45 -1.57
C ALA A 21 -15.92 -8.67 -0.83
N LEU A 22 -17.21 -8.69 -0.52
CA LEU A 22 -17.86 -9.77 0.20
C LEU A 22 -18.30 -10.93 -0.72
N THR A 23 -18.80 -10.61 -1.92
CA THR A 23 -19.30 -11.62 -2.87
C THR A 23 -18.23 -12.16 -3.79
N LYS A 24 -17.15 -11.38 -4.03
CA LYS A 24 -16.09 -11.64 -5.03
C LYS A 24 -16.59 -11.59 -6.48
N ASP A 25 -17.76 -11.03 -6.71
CA ASP A 25 -18.35 -10.90 -8.04
C ASP A 25 -18.09 -9.50 -8.61
N THR A 26 -17.84 -9.43 -9.92
CA THR A 26 -17.79 -8.16 -10.66
C THR A 26 -19.17 -7.55 -10.75
N VAL A 27 -19.28 -6.26 -10.49
CA VAL A 27 -20.54 -5.49 -10.60
C VAL A 27 -20.39 -4.43 -11.66
N ILE A 28 -21.36 -4.37 -12.59
CA ILE A 28 -21.50 -3.33 -13.60
C ILE A 28 -22.80 -2.57 -13.34
N ILE A 29 -22.72 -1.25 -13.31
CA ILE A 29 -23.83 -0.31 -13.11
C ILE A 29 -23.89 0.63 -14.30
N GLU A 30 -25.02 0.70 -14.96
CA GLU A 30 -25.22 1.52 -16.15
C GLU A 30 -25.28 3.02 -15.82
N ASP A 31 -26.05 3.37 -14.79
CA ASP A 31 -26.11 4.74 -14.25
C ASP A 31 -26.25 4.72 -12.72
N ALA A 32 -25.25 5.30 -12.04
CA ALA A 32 -25.21 5.38 -10.58
C ALA A 32 -26.32 6.25 -9.98
N TYR A 33 -26.97 7.09 -10.80
CA TYR A 33 -28.08 7.95 -10.34
C TYR A 33 -29.46 7.32 -10.53
N GLU A 34 -29.56 6.28 -11.36
CA GLU A 34 -30.83 5.59 -11.69
C GLU A 34 -31.00 4.26 -10.93
N THR A 35 -29.89 3.72 -10.37
CA THR A 35 -29.97 2.47 -9.62
C THR A 35 -30.38 2.69 -8.17
N ASN A 36 -31.20 1.77 -7.65
CA ASN A 36 -31.60 1.71 -6.24
C ASN A 36 -30.95 0.52 -5.47
N HIS A 37 -30.09 -0.26 -6.14
CA HIS A 37 -29.46 -1.43 -5.52
C HIS A 37 -28.33 -1.05 -4.55
N PHE A 38 -27.72 0.12 -4.75
CA PHE A 38 -26.60 0.57 -3.95
C PHE A 38 -26.80 2.02 -3.51
N ASP A 39 -26.19 2.39 -2.38
CA ASP A 39 -26.20 3.77 -1.89
C ASP A 39 -25.08 4.61 -2.55
N PHE A 40 -25.47 5.49 -3.43
CA PHE A 40 -24.62 6.46 -4.11
C PHE A 40 -24.73 7.89 -3.53
N SER A 41 -25.29 8.05 -2.34
CA SER A 41 -25.40 9.37 -1.69
C SER A 41 -24.06 10.08 -1.57
N GLY A 42 -23.02 9.35 -1.14
CA GLY A 42 -21.65 9.87 -1.05
C GLY A 42 -21.06 10.25 -2.41
N THR A 43 -21.31 9.44 -3.45
CA THR A 43 -20.86 9.72 -4.82
C THR A 43 -21.53 11.00 -5.36
N ARG A 44 -22.83 11.18 -5.11
CA ARG A 44 -23.55 12.40 -5.53
C ARG A 44 -23.01 13.66 -4.88
N VAL A 45 -22.66 13.60 -3.57
CA VAL A 45 -22.03 14.73 -2.86
C VAL A 45 -20.65 15.05 -3.45
N PHE A 46 -19.84 14.02 -3.73
CA PHE A 46 -18.53 14.20 -4.37
C PHE A 46 -18.67 14.82 -5.76
N ASP A 47 -19.58 14.30 -6.59
CA ASP A 47 -19.83 14.77 -7.95
C ASP A 47 -20.25 16.26 -7.96
N GLN A 48 -21.15 16.66 -7.05
CA GLN A 48 -21.56 18.06 -6.91
C GLN A 48 -20.40 18.98 -6.56
N SER A 49 -19.51 18.54 -5.66
CA SER A 49 -18.36 19.36 -5.23
C SER A 49 -17.28 19.49 -6.30
N HIS A 50 -17.21 18.55 -7.25
CA HIS A 50 -16.17 18.50 -8.29
C HIS A 50 -16.71 18.78 -9.69
N HIS A 51 -17.97 19.19 -9.85
CA HIS A 51 -18.63 19.40 -11.15
C HIS A 51 -18.52 18.17 -12.08
N TYR A 52 -18.64 16.98 -11.50
CA TYR A 52 -18.55 15.70 -12.17
C TYR A 52 -19.88 14.95 -12.08
N ARG A 53 -20.13 13.99 -12.98
CA ARG A 53 -21.25 13.06 -12.89
C ARG A 53 -20.75 11.65 -13.12
N SER A 54 -20.75 10.85 -12.07
CA SER A 54 -20.50 9.42 -12.13
C SER A 54 -21.72 8.73 -12.75
N ARG A 55 -21.56 8.16 -13.94
CA ARG A 55 -22.62 7.47 -14.66
C ARG A 55 -22.39 5.95 -14.60
N SER A 56 -21.68 5.40 -15.58
CA SER A 56 -21.36 3.98 -15.59
C SER A 56 -20.27 3.64 -14.61
N ILE A 57 -20.43 2.56 -13.85
CA ILE A 57 -19.44 2.07 -12.88
C ILE A 57 -19.21 0.58 -13.10
N MET A 58 -17.96 0.16 -13.12
CA MET A 58 -17.56 -1.24 -13.02
C MET A 58 -16.71 -1.41 -11.76
N ALA A 59 -17.06 -2.36 -10.90
CA ALA A 59 -16.29 -2.70 -9.71
C ALA A 59 -15.85 -4.17 -9.78
N VAL A 60 -14.55 -4.42 -9.66
CA VAL A 60 -13.92 -5.73 -9.84
C VAL A 60 -13.11 -6.08 -8.60
N PRO A 61 -13.22 -7.30 -8.04
CA PRO A 61 -12.43 -7.70 -6.90
C PRO A 61 -10.95 -7.93 -7.31
N LEU A 62 -10.03 -7.48 -6.47
CA LEU A 62 -8.62 -7.81 -6.56
C LEU A 62 -8.35 -9.05 -5.69
N LEU A 63 -8.18 -10.20 -6.32
CA LEU A 63 -7.99 -11.47 -5.65
C LEU A 63 -6.51 -11.86 -5.68
N ASN A 64 -5.95 -12.20 -4.50
CA ASN A 64 -4.61 -12.78 -4.42
C ASN A 64 -4.61 -14.27 -4.84
N HIS A 65 -3.44 -14.92 -4.78
CA HIS A 65 -3.29 -16.33 -5.14
C HIS A 65 -4.13 -17.29 -4.25
N ASP A 66 -4.44 -16.89 -3.01
CA ASP A 66 -5.30 -17.66 -2.09
C ASP A 66 -6.80 -17.36 -2.28
N GLN A 67 -7.17 -16.66 -3.36
CA GLN A 67 -8.55 -16.23 -3.61
C GLN A 67 -9.11 -15.33 -2.50
N GLN A 68 -8.26 -14.62 -1.78
CA GLN A 68 -8.66 -13.61 -0.80
C GLN A 68 -8.76 -12.26 -1.47
N VAL A 69 -9.76 -11.48 -1.11
CA VAL A 69 -9.91 -10.11 -1.62
C VAL A 69 -8.93 -9.20 -0.90
N ILE A 70 -7.99 -8.64 -1.64
CA ILE A 70 -7.01 -7.67 -1.15
C ILE A 70 -7.39 -6.22 -1.46
N GLY A 71 -8.40 -6.02 -2.31
CA GLY A 71 -8.91 -4.72 -2.71
C GLY A 71 -10.07 -4.83 -3.68
N VAL A 72 -10.61 -3.69 -4.09
CA VAL A 72 -11.61 -3.57 -5.15
C VAL A 72 -11.18 -2.46 -6.10
N MET A 73 -11.11 -2.78 -7.39
CA MET A 73 -10.87 -1.80 -8.45
C MET A 73 -12.20 -1.25 -8.93
N GLN A 74 -12.33 0.07 -8.99
CA GLN A 74 -13.52 0.73 -9.54
C GLN A 74 -13.13 1.61 -10.73
N LEU A 75 -13.81 1.42 -11.84
CA LEU A 75 -13.74 2.26 -13.03
C LEU A 75 -15.05 3.00 -13.20
N ILE A 76 -14.97 4.28 -13.55
CA ILE A 76 -16.13 5.16 -13.65
C ILE A 76 -16.11 5.81 -15.03
N ASN A 77 -17.29 5.87 -15.67
CA ASN A 77 -17.50 6.58 -16.92
C ASN A 77 -16.70 6.02 -18.09
N ALA A 78 -17.04 4.81 -18.54
CA ALA A 78 -16.50 4.26 -19.77
C ALA A 78 -16.71 5.21 -20.96
N ARG A 79 -15.69 5.37 -21.81
CA ARG A 79 -15.72 6.23 -22.98
C ARG A 79 -15.33 5.46 -24.24
N ASN A 80 -16.09 5.65 -25.31
CA ASN A 80 -15.72 5.11 -26.62
C ASN A 80 -14.59 5.91 -27.27
N ALA A 81 -14.14 5.50 -28.45
CA ALA A 81 -13.09 6.15 -29.22
C ALA A 81 -13.42 7.62 -29.58
N GLN A 82 -14.69 7.99 -29.60
CA GLN A 82 -15.19 9.35 -29.85
C GLN A 82 -15.33 10.17 -28.55
N GLY A 83 -14.93 9.61 -27.39
CA GLY A 83 -15.01 10.27 -26.09
C GLY A 83 -16.41 10.30 -25.45
N GLN A 84 -17.41 9.63 -26.05
CA GLN A 84 -18.77 9.60 -25.55
C GLN A 84 -18.88 8.56 -24.42
N LEU A 85 -19.67 8.89 -23.40
CA LEU A 85 -19.95 7.98 -22.27
C LEU A 85 -20.83 6.82 -22.74
N HIS A 86 -20.43 5.61 -22.33
CA HIS A 86 -21.23 4.40 -22.55
C HIS A 86 -21.18 3.49 -21.32
N THR A 87 -22.00 2.44 -21.30
CA THR A 87 -22.00 1.39 -20.31
C THR A 87 -20.84 0.43 -20.58
N PHE A 88 -20.22 -0.12 -19.54
CA PHE A 88 -19.20 -1.14 -19.70
C PHE A 88 -19.76 -2.39 -20.39
N SER A 89 -19.06 -2.86 -21.41
CA SER A 89 -19.41 -4.08 -22.18
C SER A 89 -18.83 -5.34 -21.54
N VAL A 90 -19.25 -6.51 -22.05
CA VAL A 90 -18.65 -7.80 -21.65
C VAL A 90 -17.17 -7.89 -22.02
N GLU A 91 -16.74 -7.26 -23.11
CA GLU A 91 -15.33 -7.19 -23.51
C GLU A 91 -14.53 -6.31 -22.55
N ASP A 92 -15.10 -5.17 -22.15
CA ASP A 92 -14.51 -4.31 -21.11
C ASP A 92 -14.34 -5.06 -19.81
N GLN A 93 -15.37 -5.83 -19.40
CA GLN A 93 -15.32 -6.64 -18.17
C GLN A 93 -14.15 -7.65 -18.22
N ALA A 94 -14.05 -8.44 -19.29
CA ALA A 94 -12.98 -9.43 -19.43
C ALA A 94 -11.58 -8.78 -19.37
N THR A 95 -11.44 -7.61 -20.02
CA THR A 95 -10.19 -6.85 -20.04
C THR A 95 -9.84 -6.33 -18.64
N VAL A 96 -10.81 -5.72 -17.95
CA VAL A 96 -10.61 -5.15 -16.62
C VAL A 96 -10.36 -6.24 -15.58
N GLU A 97 -11.04 -7.39 -15.68
CA GLU A 97 -10.78 -8.55 -14.80
C GLU A 97 -9.35 -9.10 -14.98
N ALA A 98 -8.86 -9.14 -16.22
CA ALA A 98 -7.45 -9.50 -16.47
C ALA A 98 -6.48 -8.49 -15.86
N MET A 99 -6.74 -7.18 -16.03
CA MET A 99 -5.93 -6.12 -15.40
C MET A 99 -6.00 -6.19 -13.87
N ALA A 100 -7.18 -6.46 -13.30
CA ALA A 100 -7.38 -6.63 -11.86
C ALA A 100 -6.53 -7.79 -11.29
N LYS A 101 -6.41 -8.90 -12.01
CA LYS A 101 -5.53 -10.02 -11.64
C LYS A 101 -4.06 -9.59 -11.60
N PHE A 102 -3.57 -8.86 -12.61
CA PHE A 102 -2.19 -8.35 -12.61
C PHE A 102 -1.97 -7.36 -11.47
N ALA A 103 -2.90 -6.43 -11.26
CA ALA A 103 -2.83 -5.47 -10.16
C ALA A 103 -2.79 -6.17 -8.79
N ALA A 104 -3.63 -7.21 -8.60
CA ALA A 104 -3.65 -7.98 -7.38
C ALA A 104 -2.33 -8.69 -7.11
N ILE A 105 -1.74 -9.36 -8.13
CA ILE A 105 -0.44 -10.03 -8.00
C ILE A 105 0.64 -9.01 -7.63
N THR A 106 0.66 -7.86 -8.29
CA THR A 106 1.66 -6.82 -8.02
C THR A 106 1.53 -6.27 -6.60
N LEU A 107 0.32 -5.96 -6.15
CA LEU A 107 0.05 -5.47 -4.80
C LEU A 107 0.39 -6.50 -3.72
N ASP A 108 0.07 -7.77 -3.96
CA ASP A 108 0.37 -8.87 -3.03
C ASP A 108 1.89 -9.07 -2.90
N ASN A 109 2.61 -9.04 -4.04
CA ASN A 109 4.08 -9.11 -4.04
C ASN A 109 4.72 -7.94 -3.28
N HIS A 110 4.25 -6.70 -3.49
CA HIS A 110 4.75 -5.54 -2.72
C HIS A 110 4.52 -5.73 -1.23
N LYS A 111 3.32 -6.17 -0.84
CA LYS A 111 2.98 -6.43 0.56
C LYS A 111 3.86 -7.52 1.18
N LEU A 112 4.19 -8.57 0.43
CA LEU A 112 5.10 -9.63 0.87
C LEU A 112 6.53 -9.10 1.07
N VAL A 113 7.05 -8.31 0.13
CA VAL A 113 8.38 -7.69 0.24
C VAL A 113 8.45 -6.77 1.47
N ASP A 114 7.44 -5.92 1.70
CA ASP A 114 7.38 -5.05 2.86
C ASP A 114 7.30 -5.85 4.17
N SER A 115 6.52 -6.93 4.18
CA SER A 115 6.42 -7.83 5.33
C SER A 115 7.76 -8.51 5.65
N HIS A 116 8.51 -8.95 4.63
CA HIS A 116 9.85 -9.52 4.79
C HIS A 116 10.84 -8.48 5.33
N LYS A 117 10.82 -7.24 4.82
CA LYS A 117 11.67 -6.15 5.35
C LYS A 117 11.36 -5.90 6.83
N ASN A 118 10.08 -5.79 7.20
CA ASN A 118 9.67 -5.57 8.59
C ASN A 118 10.10 -6.72 9.51
N LEU A 119 10.01 -7.97 9.06
CA LEU A 119 10.47 -9.14 9.82
C LEU A 119 11.98 -9.09 10.02
N LEU A 120 12.74 -8.79 8.97
CA LEU A 120 14.19 -8.66 9.04
C LEU A 120 14.62 -7.54 9.99
N ASP A 121 13.95 -6.38 9.94
CA ASP A 121 14.20 -5.27 10.86
C ASP A 121 13.92 -5.65 12.32
N ALA A 122 12.82 -6.35 12.57
CA ALA A 122 12.51 -6.85 13.91
C ALA A 122 13.58 -7.83 14.43
N PHE A 123 14.07 -8.70 13.55
CA PHE A 123 15.15 -9.64 13.87
C PHE A 123 16.47 -8.93 14.17
N ILE A 124 16.88 -7.97 13.33
CA ILE A 124 18.09 -7.14 13.50
C ILE A 124 18.03 -6.39 14.85
N LYS A 125 16.90 -5.75 15.14
CA LYS A 125 16.69 -5.03 16.41
C LYS A 125 16.78 -5.98 17.62
N SER A 126 16.22 -7.19 17.50
CA SER A 126 16.30 -8.19 18.57
C SER A 126 17.73 -8.68 18.80
N LEU A 127 18.52 -8.87 17.73
CA LEU A 127 19.94 -9.20 17.84
C LEU A 127 20.72 -8.08 18.52
N ALA A 128 20.51 -6.83 18.12
CA ALA A 128 21.16 -5.67 18.73
C ALA A 128 20.86 -5.56 20.23
N GLN A 129 19.60 -5.83 20.63
CA GLN A 129 19.22 -5.86 22.05
C GLN A 129 19.93 -6.95 22.84
N ILE A 130 20.11 -8.15 22.27
CA ILE A 130 20.86 -9.25 22.93
C ILE A 130 22.32 -8.85 23.12
N ILE A 131 22.92 -8.14 22.16
CA ILE A 131 24.29 -7.62 22.25
C ILE A 131 24.41 -6.58 23.38
N ASP A 132 23.45 -5.65 23.45
CA ASP A 132 23.40 -4.62 24.50
C ASP A 132 23.31 -5.21 25.91
N VAL A 133 22.55 -6.30 26.12
CA VAL A 133 22.40 -6.96 27.43
C VAL A 133 23.73 -7.55 27.91
N ARG A 134 24.58 -8.03 27.00
CA ARG A 134 25.91 -8.57 27.35
C ARG A 134 26.96 -7.53 27.65
N SER A 135 26.76 -6.28 27.28
CA SER A 135 27.74 -5.18 27.47
C SER A 135 27.29 -4.27 28.62
N PRO A 136 27.94 -4.31 29.81
CA PRO A 136 27.50 -3.61 31.03
C PRO A 136 27.43 -2.08 30.93
N HIS A 137 27.97 -1.49 29.87
CA HIS A 137 28.14 -0.04 29.72
C HIS A 137 27.29 0.57 28.60
N THR A 138 26.44 -0.18 27.89
CA THR A 138 25.85 0.26 26.62
C THR A 138 24.31 0.18 26.57
N SER A 139 23.60 0.19 27.70
CA SER A 139 22.14 0.23 27.63
C SER A 139 21.68 1.45 26.80
N ALA A 140 20.94 1.20 25.73
CA ALA A 140 20.46 2.14 24.72
C ALA A 140 21.55 2.70 23.72
N HIS A 141 22.79 2.18 23.71
CA HIS A 141 23.77 2.58 22.69
C HIS A 141 23.34 2.12 21.31
N CYS A 142 23.01 0.85 21.14
CA CYS A 142 22.56 0.29 19.86
C CYS A 142 21.25 0.92 19.33
N GLN A 143 20.44 1.55 20.20
CA GLN A 143 19.27 2.30 19.76
C GLN A 143 19.58 3.73 19.27
N ARG A 144 20.64 4.34 19.79
CA ARG A 144 21.04 5.71 19.45
C ARG A 144 21.87 5.82 18.19
N ILE A 145 22.74 4.82 17.95
CA ILE A 145 23.64 4.85 16.79
C ILE A 145 22.89 4.91 15.46
N PRO A 146 21.85 4.11 15.18
CA PRO A 146 21.10 4.21 13.92
C PRO A 146 20.53 5.62 13.70
N VAL A 147 19.93 6.21 14.74
CA VAL A 147 19.34 7.56 14.64
C VAL A 147 20.42 8.59 14.34
N LEU A 148 21.57 8.55 15.01
CA LEU A 148 22.67 9.47 14.76
C LEU A 148 23.27 9.29 13.35
N THR A 149 23.43 8.05 12.91
CA THR A 149 23.95 7.72 11.58
C THR A 149 23.02 8.25 10.48
N GLU A 150 21.71 8.05 10.61
CA GLU A 150 20.71 8.57 9.67
C GLU A 150 20.71 10.11 9.63
N LEU A 151 20.81 10.78 10.79
CA LEU A 151 20.88 12.24 10.86
C LEU A 151 22.16 12.77 10.17
N ILE A 152 23.32 12.14 10.39
CA ILE A 152 24.57 12.54 9.76
C ILE A 152 24.53 12.32 8.25
N ALA A 153 24.05 11.14 7.79
CA ALA A 153 23.92 10.84 6.39
C ALA A 153 22.92 11.79 5.70
N GLY A 154 21.78 12.08 6.34
CA GLY A 154 20.81 13.05 5.84
C GLY A 154 21.39 14.46 5.73
N ALA A 155 22.20 14.88 6.69
CA ALA A 155 22.89 16.16 6.62
C ALA A 155 23.94 16.20 5.49
N ALA A 156 24.60 15.07 5.20
CA ALA A 156 25.53 14.94 4.09
C ALA A 156 24.81 15.00 2.73
N CYS A 157 23.72 14.25 2.55
CA CYS A 157 22.87 14.29 1.33
C CYS A 157 22.27 15.69 1.07
N ALA A 158 21.99 16.46 2.10
CA ALA A 158 21.43 17.80 1.96
C ALA A 158 22.46 18.87 1.51
N GLN A 159 23.76 18.54 1.45
CA GLN A 159 24.78 19.50 1.06
C GLN A 159 24.82 19.71 -0.46
N GLN A 160 24.67 20.98 -0.87
CA GLN A 160 24.77 21.39 -2.28
C GLN A 160 26.16 21.89 -2.67
N SER A 161 27.09 21.97 -1.71
CA SER A 161 28.46 22.45 -1.93
C SER A 161 29.44 21.79 -0.95
N GLY A 162 30.72 21.81 -1.25
CA GLY A 162 31.78 21.24 -0.41
C GLY A 162 32.03 19.76 -0.74
N TYR A 163 32.60 19.04 0.24
CA TYR A 163 33.07 17.66 0.04
C TYR A 163 31.93 16.65 -0.26
N PHE A 164 30.77 16.85 0.34
CA PHE A 164 29.61 15.95 0.21
C PHE A 164 28.59 16.38 -0.84
N LYS A 165 28.89 17.35 -1.71
CA LYS A 165 27.94 17.88 -2.71
C LYS A 165 27.35 16.84 -3.66
N ASP A 166 28.09 15.76 -3.91
CA ASP A 166 27.70 14.67 -4.82
C ASP A 166 27.34 13.38 -4.03
N PHE A 167 27.24 13.47 -2.69
CA PHE A 167 26.86 12.33 -1.86
C PHE A 167 25.34 12.23 -1.79
N ASP A 168 24.81 11.11 -2.25
CA ASP A 168 23.40 10.78 -2.17
C ASP A 168 23.22 9.29 -1.90
N LEU A 169 22.10 8.92 -1.28
CA LEU A 169 21.71 7.55 -0.99
C LEU A 169 20.34 7.32 -1.59
N ASP A 170 20.23 6.33 -2.47
CA ASP A 170 18.95 5.81 -2.92
C ASP A 170 18.24 5.00 -1.79
N GLN A 171 17.07 4.47 -2.09
CA GLN A 171 16.28 3.73 -1.10
C GLN A 171 17.02 2.50 -0.55
N ASP A 172 17.79 1.81 -1.38
CA ASP A 172 18.55 0.63 -0.98
C ASP A 172 19.77 1.05 -0.14
N GLY A 173 20.47 2.10 -0.50
CA GLY A 173 21.57 2.68 0.27
C GLY A 173 21.16 3.15 1.66
N TRP A 174 19.99 3.78 1.80
CA TRP A 174 19.42 4.11 3.10
C TRP A 174 19.12 2.87 3.94
N TYR A 175 18.60 1.80 3.32
CA TYR A 175 18.33 0.56 4.03
C TYR A 175 19.62 -0.15 4.46
N GLU A 176 20.63 -0.21 3.60
CA GLU A 176 21.95 -0.75 3.93
C GLU A 176 22.59 -0.01 5.10
N LEU A 177 22.55 1.33 5.08
CA LEU A 177 23.04 2.17 6.18
C LEU A 177 22.32 1.87 7.50
N HIS A 178 20.99 1.73 7.44
CA HIS A 178 20.17 1.37 8.60
C HIS A 178 20.60 0.02 9.19
N VAL A 179 20.70 -1.02 8.35
CA VAL A 179 21.15 -2.35 8.78
C VAL A 179 22.55 -2.33 9.37
N ALA A 180 23.50 -1.65 8.69
CA ALA A 180 24.87 -1.51 9.15
C ALA A 180 24.96 -0.81 10.51
N ALA A 181 24.20 0.25 10.71
CA ALA A 181 24.15 0.98 11.97
C ALA A 181 23.61 0.14 13.13
N TRP A 182 22.58 -0.68 12.91
CA TRP A 182 22.07 -1.60 13.93
C TRP A 182 23.04 -2.73 14.25
N LEU A 183 23.78 -3.25 13.26
CA LEU A 183 24.69 -4.40 13.40
C LEU A 183 26.16 -4.01 13.66
N HIS A 184 26.48 -2.69 13.83
CA HIS A 184 27.86 -2.21 13.96
C HIS A 184 28.67 -2.93 15.05
N ASP A 185 28.03 -3.40 16.10
CA ASP A 185 28.62 -4.06 17.24
C ASP A 185 28.46 -5.60 17.22
N CYS A 186 27.90 -6.21 16.17
CA CYS A 186 27.63 -7.64 16.12
C CYS A 186 28.89 -8.52 16.29
N GLY A 187 30.06 -8.03 15.90
CA GLY A 187 31.36 -8.69 16.09
C GLY A 187 31.73 -8.94 17.56
N LYS A 188 31.18 -8.17 18.50
CA LYS A 188 31.41 -8.37 19.95
C LYS A 188 30.86 -9.69 20.47
N LEU A 189 29.96 -10.36 19.75
CA LEU A 189 29.49 -11.71 20.11
C LEU A 189 30.55 -12.79 19.87
N ALA A 190 31.49 -12.57 18.95
CA ALA A 190 32.48 -13.53 18.53
C ALA A 190 33.84 -13.34 19.26
N THR A 191 34.04 -12.22 19.93
CA THR A 191 35.25 -11.91 20.70
C THR A 191 34.95 -12.01 22.18
N SER A 192 35.59 -12.96 22.86
CA SER A 192 35.56 -13.13 24.32
C SER A 192 36.57 -12.19 24.99
#